data_9d3276d6e9333c2a04e6b312b9d7c641
#
_entry.id   9d3276d6e9333c2a04e6b312b9d7c641
#
_cell.length_a   1.000
_cell.length_b   1.000
_cell.length_c   1.000
_cell.angle_alpha   90.00
_cell.angle_beta   90.00
_cell.angle_gamma   90.00
#
_symmetry.space_group_name_H-M   'P 1'
#
loop_
_entity.id
_entity.type
_entity.pdbx_description
1 polymer ?
#
loop_
_entity_poly.entity_id
_entity_poly.type
_entity_poly.pdbx_seq_one_letter_code
_entity_poly.pdbx_strand_id
1 'polypeptide(L)'
;RFASLEHRAGLPITPEDIFVHTGQATPYGMLEHLSAEWVLAMRELGRNAWLVRTGGPGGLEALHAVLAAGRPRAFVAFSGVNWDLLANDRLLFDVIDVPYVGLMFDDPAYFPQRHRLGSPNLALLFTDDDHHDASLALSPPNAPRGRFRFGVRPPVEPMRDFDDRTIPILFAKSPGDPVVERRSWDALPPPLRAILNDVADVALW
;
A
#
# COMPACT_ATOMS: atom_id res chain seq x y z
N ARG A 1 -15.54 -4.42 -12.66
CA ARG A 1 -14.18 -4.24 -13.20
C ARG A 1 -13.15 -5.06 -12.41
N PHE A 2 -13.18 -5.07 -11.07
CA PHE A 2 -12.16 -5.74 -10.26
C PHE A 2 -12.31 -7.25 -10.14
N ALA A 3 -13.52 -7.79 -10.18
CA ALA A 3 -13.78 -9.23 -10.03
C ALA A 3 -13.06 -10.11 -11.09
N SER A 4 -12.81 -9.58 -12.29
CA SER A 4 -12.06 -10.28 -13.33
C SER A 4 -10.54 -10.30 -13.08
N LEU A 5 -10.07 -9.52 -12.12
CA LEU A 5 -8.65 -9.47 -11.74
C LEU A 5 -8.35 -10.36 -10.53
N GLU A 6 -9.37 -10.80 -9.81
CA GLU A 6 -9.22 -11.72 -8.68
C GLU A 6 -8.95 -13.15 -9.17
N HIS A 7 -8.13 -13.86 -8.42
CA HIS A 7 -7.89 -15.27 -8.69
C HIS A 7 -9.18 -16.08 -8.46
N ARG A 8 -9.53 -16.92 -9.41
CA ARG A 8 -10.75 -17.74 -9.29
C ARG A 8 -10.53 -18.88 -8.29
N ALA A 9 -11.44 -19.00 -7.35
CA ALA A 9 -11.42 -20.12 -6.40
C ALA A 9 -11.38 -21.46 -7.13
N GLY A 10 -10.52 -22.35 -6.66
CA GLY A 10 -10.35 -23.69 -7.22
C GLY A 10 -9.36 -23.82 -8.39
N LEU A 11 -8.82 -22.71 -8.89
CA LEU A 11 -7.67 -22.80 -9.80
C LEU A 11 -6.37 -23.02 -9.00
N PRO A 12 -5.46 -23.86 -9.49
CA PRO A 12 -4.17 -24.05 -8.85
C PRO A 12 -3.35 -22.75 -8.93
N ILE A 13 -2.57 -22.49 -7.90
CA ILE A 13 -1.58 -21.41 -7.86
C ILE A 13 -0.22 -22.00 -8.22
N THR A 14 0.50 -21.31 -9.09
CA THR A 14 1.77 -21.73 -9.62
C THR A 14 2.90 -20.82 -9.12
N PRO A 15 4.18 -21.26 -9.19
CA PRO A 15 5.33 -20.40 -8.87
C PRO A 15 5.52 -19.21 -9.80
N GLU A 16 4.70 -19.05 -10.83
CA GLU A 16 4.72 -17.90 -11.73
C GLU A 16 3.69 -16.83 -11.36
N ASP A 17 2.75 -17.17 -10.46
CA ASP A 17 1.68 -16.25 -10.06
C ASP A 17 2.18 -15.18 -9.10
N ILE A 18 1.78 -13.93 -9.34
CA ILE A 18 2.05 -12.78 -8.48
C ILE A 18 0.72 -12.30 -7.91
N PHE A 19 0.63 -12.18 -6.60
CA PHE A 19 -0.56 -11.68 -5.93
C PHE A 19 -0.36 -10.25 -5.43
N VAL A 20 -1.28 -9.37 -5.84
CA VAL A 20 -1.32 -7.99 -5.39
C VAL A 20 -2.36 -7.85 -4.30
N HIS A 21 -1.89 -7.56 -3.09
CA HIS A 21 -2.77 -7.33 -1.94
C HIS A 21 -3.49 -6.00 -2.09
N THR A 22 -4.78 -6.00 -1.85
CA THR A 22 -5.51 -4.78 -1.55
C THR A 22 -5.95 -4.82 -0.08
N GLY A 23 -5.75 -3.69 0.61
CA GLY A 23 -6.18 -3.53 1.98
C GLY A 23 -7.69 -3.37 2.11
N GLN A 24 -8.12 -2.89 3.26
CA GLN A 24 -9.50 -2.47 3.45
C GLN A 24 -9.81 -1.36 2.45
N ALA A 25 -11.03 -1.39 1.88
CA ALA A 25 -11.48 -0.36 0.97
C ALA A 25 -11.29 1.02 1.62
N THR A 26 -10.51 1.86 0.97
CA THR A 26 -10.35 3.24 1.41
C THR A 26 -11.55 4.06 0.93
N PRO A 27 -11.93 5.14 1.64
CA PRO A 27 -13.05 5.99 1.19
C PRO A 27 -12.91 6.48 -0.26
N TYR A 28 -11.70 6.48 -0.80
CA TYR A 28 -11.38 6.97 -2.15
C TYR A 28 -11.09 5.86 -3.15
N GLY A 29 -11.04 4.60 -2.72
CA GLY A 29 -10.69 3.46 -3.57
C GLY A 29 -9.30 3.54 -4.21
N MET A 30 -8.40 4.39 -3.68
CA MET A 30 -7.10 4.66 -4.30
C MET A 30 -6.21 3.41 -4.33
N LEU A 31 -6.08 2.71 -3.22
CA LEU A 31 -5.23 1.52 -3.14
C LEU A 31 -5.76 0.40 -4.02
N GLU A 32 -7.08 0.22 -4.06
CA GLU A 32 -7.73 -0.75 -4.94
C GLU A 32 -7.50 -0.41 -6.42
N HIS A 33 -7.62 0.88 -6.76
CA HIS A 33 -7.36 1.34 -8.12
C HIS A 33 -5.90 1.10 -8.53
N LEU A 34 -4.95 1.52 -7.71
CA LEU A 34 -3.52 1.32 -7.97
C LEU A 34 -3.18 -0.16 -8.08
N SER A 35 -3.71 -1.00 -7.18
CA SER A 35 -3.50 -2.44 -7.22
C SER A 35 -4.06 -3.07 -8.50
N ALA A 36 -5.24 -2.63 -8.95
CA ALA A 36 -5.85 -3.10 -10.18
C ALA A 36 -5.05 -2.69 -11.42
N GLU A 37 -4.63 -1.44 -11.50
CA GLU A 37 -3.80 -0.94 -12.62
C GLU A 37 -2.45 -1.67 -12.66
N TRP A 38 -1.89 -2.00 -11.50
CA TRP A 38 -0.65 -2.77 -11.42
C TRP A 38 -0.83 -4.21 -11.94
N VAL A 39 -1.91 -4.88 -11.54
CA VAL A 39 -2.24 -6.21 -12.08
C VAL A 39 -2.41 -6.16 -13.60
N LEU A 40 -3.12 -5.16 -14.11
CA LEU A 40 -3.30 -5.00 -15.57
C LEU A 40 -1.95 -4.78 -16.28
N ALA A 41 -1.11 -3.90 -15.75
CA ALA A 41 0.22 -3.65 -16.33
C ALA A 41 1.10 -4.91 -16.32
N MET A 42 1.08 -5.68 -15.23
CA MET A 42 1.83 -6.95 -15.15
C MET A 42 1.32 -7.97 -16.16
N ARG A 43 0.01 -8.06 -16.36
CA ARG A 43 -0.59 -8.95 -17.38
C ARG A 43 -0.22 -8.52 -18.80
N GLU A 44 -0.17 -7.24 -19.09
CA GLU A 44 0.33 -6.70 -20.39
C GLU A 44 1.79 -7.07 -20.63
N LEU A 45 2.58 -7.19 -19.57
CA LEU A 45 3.96 -7.69 -19.62
C LEU A 45 4.06 -9.23 -19.65
N GLY A 46 2.94 -9.94 -19.83
CA GLY A 46 2.89 -11.39 -19.91
C GLY A 46 3.09 -12.09 -18.55
N ARG A 47 2.85 -11.39 -17.44
CA ARG A 47 2.95 -11.98 -16.09
C ARG A 47 1.58 -12.44 -15.59
N ASN A 48 1.55 -13.54 -14.85
CA ASN A 48 0.36 -14.02 -14.18
C ASN A 48 0.18 -13.20 -12.89
N ALA A 49 -0.63 -12.17 -12.94
CA ALA A 49 -0.89 -11.31 -11.79
C ALA A 49 -2.38 -11.31 -11.42
N TRP A 50 -2.65 -11.34 -10.10
CA TRP A 50 -3.98 -11.47 -9.53
C TRP A 50 -4.17 -10.53 -8.36
N LEU A 51 -5.38 -10.00 -8.19
CA LEU A 51 -5.77 -9.32 -6.96
C LEU A 51 -6.14 -10.32 -5.87
N VAL A 52 -5.76 -10.01 -4.63
CA VAL A 52 -6.30 -10.65 -3.43
C VAL A 52 -6.73 -9.57 -2.45
N ARG A 53 -8.01 -9.61 -2.05
CA ARG A 53 -8.57 -8.69 -1.05
C ARG A 53 -8.30 -9.26 0.32
N THR A 54 -7.40 -8.61 1.06
CA THR A 54 -6.98 -9.05 2.39
C THR A 54 -7.45 -8.12 3.49
N GLY A 55 -8.11 -7.03 3.15
CA GLY A 55 -8.72 -6.10 4.09
C GLY A 55 -10.21 -6.37 4.30
N GLY A 56 -10.70 -6.02 5.48
CA GLY A 56 -12.10 -6.20 5.85
C GLY A 56 -12.50 -7.64 6.21
N PRO A 57 -13.80 -7.89 6.42
CA PRO A 57 -14.30 -9.23 6.73
C PRO A 57 -13.95 -10.23 5.62
N GLY A 58 -13.44 -11.40 5.99
CA GLY A 58 -13.04 -12.44 5.04
C GLY A 58 -11.66 -12.26 4.40
N GLY A 59 -10.93 -11.20 4.73
CA GLY A 59 -9.63 -10.92 4.10
C GLY A 59 -8.54 -11.92 4.44
N LEU A 60 -8.46 -12.36 5.67
CA LEU A 60 -7.51 -13.41 6.08
C LEU A 60 -7.88 -14.77 5.50
N GLU A 61 -9.17 -15.07 5.38
CA GLU A 61 -9.67 -16.27 4.74
C GLU A 61 -9.31 -16.29 3.24
N ALA A 62 -9.38 -15.15 2.56
CA ALA A 62 -8.95 -15.03 1.17
C ALA A 62 -7.44 -15.27 1.03
N LEU A 63 -6.63 -14.71 1.91
CA LEU A 63 -5.19 -14.99 1.94
C LEU A 63 -4.91 -16.46 2.23
N HIS A 64 -5.58 -17.04 3.22
CA HIS A 64 -5.45 -18.45 3.55
C HIS A 64 -5.83 -19.35 2.36
N ALA A 65 -6.92 -19.04 1.65
CA ALA A 65 -7.34 -19.79 0.48
C ALA A 65 -6.29 -19.75 -0.64
N VAL A 66 -5.64 -18.59 -0.86
CA VAL A 66 -4.51 -18.47 -1.80
C VAL A 66 -3.36 -19.39 -1.38
N LEU A 67 -2.94 -19.33 -0.12
CA LEU A 67 -1.82 -20.11 0.38
C LEU A 67 -2.11 -21.62 0.42
N ALA A 68 -3.35 -22.01 0.64
CA ALA A 68 -3.78 -23.40 0.59
C ALA A 68 -3.83 -23.97 -0.84
N ALA A 69 -4.06 -23.11 -1.85
CA ALA A 69 -4.13 -23.53 -3.25
C ALA A 69 -2.74 -23.69 -3.91
N GLY A 70 -1.70 -23.11 -3.33
CA GLY A 70 -0.34 -23.24 -3.84
C GLY A 70 0.59 -22.15 -3.33
N ARG A 71 1.83 -22.18 -3.86
CA ARG A 71 2.88 -21.22 -3.50
C ARG A 71 3.11 -20.26 -4.67
N PRO A 72 2.74 -18.99 -4.54
CA PRO A 72 2.96 -17.99 -5.58
C PRO A 72 4.44 -17.56 -5.63
N ARG A 73 4.80 -16.86 -6.70
CA ARG A 73 6.13 -16.28 -6.89
C ARG A 73 6.42 -15.17 -5.88
N ALA A 74 5.44 -14.31 -5.65
CA ALA A 74 5.56 -13.18 -4.74
C ALA A 74 4.19 -12.60 -4.37
N PHE A 75 4.17 -11.91 -3.26
CA PHE A 75 3.13 -10.95 -2.91
C PHE A 75 3.63 -9.53 -3.09
N VAL A 76 2.75 -8.63 -3.53
CA VAL A 76 3.02 -7.20 -3.69
C VAL A 76 1.91 -6.41 -3.06
N ALA A 77 2.20 -5.30 -2.40
CA ALA A 77 1.16 -4.39 -1.89
C ALA A 77 1.61 -2.94 -1.90
N PHE A 78 0.66 -2.07 -2.14
CA PHE A 78 0.83 -0.62 -1.94
C PHE A 78 0.70 -0.27 -0.46
N SER A 79 1.49 0.69 0.01
CA SER A 79 1.57 1.12 1.42
C SER A 79 1.79 -0.04 2.40
N GLY A 80 2.39 -1.15 1.94
CA GLY A 80 2.78 -2.28 2.78
C GLY A 80 1.61 -2.96 3.50
N VAL A 81 0.47 -3.12 2.86
CA VAL A 81 -0.68 -3.85 3.43
C VAL A 81 -0.26 -5.27 3.80
N ASN A 82 -0.48 -5.65 5.08
CA ASN A 82 -0.23 -6.99 5.61
C ASN A 82 1.24 -7.48 5.62
N TRP A 83 2.22 -6.61 5.45
CA TRP A 83 3.63 -7.02 5.48
C TRP A 83 4.10 -7.50 6.85
N ASP A 84 3.45 -7.03 7.91
CA ASP A 84 3.75 -7.28 9.31
C ASP A 84 2.90 -8.39 9.93
N LEU A 85 2.22 -9.20 9.11
CA LEU A 85 1.50 -10.37 9.60
C LEU A 85 2.48 -11.37 10.22
N LEU A 86 2.12 -11.86 11.41
CA LEU A 86 2.90 -12.86 12.13
C LEU A 86 2.18 -14.21 12.14
N ALA A 87 2.97 -15.26 12.00
CA ALA A 87 2.56 -16.63 12.23
C ALA A 87 3.59 -17.26 13.16
N ASN A 88 3.16 -17.68 14.36
CA ASN A 88 4.04 -18.22 15.43
C ASN A 88 5.22 -17.26 15.74
N ASP A 89 4.93 -15.99 15.96
CA ASP A 89 5.90 -14.93 16.27
C ASP A 89 6.98 -14.67 15.19
N ARG A 90 6.77 -15.18 13.99
CA ARG A 90 7.62 -14.94 12.82
C ARG A 90 6.82 -14.24 11.74
N LEU A 91 7.48 -13.46 10.90
CA LEU A 91 6.81 -12.88 9.73
C LEU A 91 6.20 -13.99 8.88
N LEU A 92 4.93 -13.84 8.50
CA LEU A 92 4.20 -14.83 7.70
C LEU A 92 4.98 -15.20 6.43
N PHE A 93 5.53 -14.20 5.74
CA PHE A 93 6.24 -14.40 4.47
C PHE A 93 7.57 -15.17 4.64
N ASP A 94 8.16 -15.17 5.83
CA ASP A 94 9.29 -16.04 6.17
C ASP A 94 8.83 -17.48 6.46
N VAL A 95 7.69 -17.63 7.12
CA VAL A 95 7.14 -18.96 7.44
C VAL A 95 6.76 -19.71 6.18
N ILE A 96 6.15 -19.04 5.21
CA ILE A 96 5.74 -19.63 3.93
C ILE A 96 6.86 -19.60 2.88
N ASP A 97 7.96 -18.91 3.16
CA ASP A 97 9.11 -18.71 2.28
C ASP A 97 8.70 -18.19 0.89
N VAL A 98 7.89 -17.12 0.89
CA VAL A 98 7.43 -16.41 -0.31
C VAL A 98 7.83 -14.95 -0.20
N PRO A 99 8.47 -14.35 -1.22
CA PRO A 99 8.82 -12.94 -1.22
C PRO A 99 7.60 -12.04 -1.11
N TYR A 100 7.74 -10.99 -0.32
CA TYR A 100 6.79 -9.88 -0.23
C TYR A 100 7.46 -8.58 -0.63
N VAL A 101 6.82 -7.81 -1.50
CA VAL A 101 7.28 -6.50 -1.97
C VAL A 101 6.28 -5.43 -1.58
N GLY A 102 6.66 -4.57 -0.66
CA GLY A 102 5.89 -3.38 -0.28
C GLY A 102 6.29 -2.18 -1.14
N LEU A 103 5.33 -1.58 -1.83
CA LEU A 103 5.49 -0.32 -2.57
C LEU A 103 5.05 0.82 -1.66
N MET A 104 6.01 1.55 -1.09
CA MET A 104 5.78 2.48 0.01
C MET A 104 5.66 3.92 -0.47
N PHE A 105 4.61 4.60 0.00
CA PHE A 105 4.34 6.01 -0.26
C PHE A 105 4.40 6.85 1.00
N ASP A 106 4.06 6.23 2.12
CA ASP A 106 3.96 6.91 3.40
C ASP A 106 5.34 7.08 4.03
N ASP A 107 5.51 8.18 4.78
CA ASP A 107 6.71 8.43 5.56
C ASP A 107 6.91 7.31 6.60
N PRO A 108 8.11 6.70 6.68
CA PRO A 108 8.45 5.70 7.70
C PRO A 108 8.19 6.16 9.13
N ALA A 109 8.18 7.46 9.39
CA ALA A 109 7.90 8.02 10.72
C ALA A 109 6.45 7.74 11.20
N TYR A 110 5.51 7.45 10.30
CA TYR A 110 4.15 7.07 10.71
C TYR A 110 4.08 5.71 11.39
N PHE A 111 4.96 4.78 10.98
CA PHE A 111 4.97 3.41 11.51
C PHE A 111 6.39 2.89 11.78
N PRO A 112 7.19 3.58 12.60
CA PRO A 112 8.61 3.27 12.77
C PRO A 112 8.86 1.85 13.29
N GLN A 113 7.94 1.28 14.07
CA GLN A 113 8.06 -0.08 14.58
C GLN A 113 8.00 -1.11 13.45
N ARG A 114 7.16 -0.87 12.44
CA ARG A 114 7.03 -1.75 11.28
C ARG A 114 8.30 -1.76 10.45
N HIS A 115 8.99 -0.62 10.30
CA HIS A 115 10.24 -0.52 9.54
C HIS A 115 11.42 -1.22 10.22
N ARG A 116 11.32 -1.53 11.51
CA ARG A 116 12.30 -2.35 12.25
C ARG A 116 12.16 -3.84 12.00
N LEU A 117 11.06 -4.26 11.39
CA LEU A 117 10.90 -5.64 10.94
C LEU A 117 11.83 -5.86 9.75
N GLY A 118 12.57 -6.96 9.78
CA GLY A 118 13.52 -7.30 8.74
C GLY A 118 13.47 -8.77 8.42
N SER A 119 13.50 -9.05 7.14
CA SER A 119 13.52 -10.40 6.59
C SER A 119 14.11 -10.35 5.19
N PRO A 120 14.85 -11.38 4.76
CA PRO A 120 15.28 -11.50 3.37
C PRO A 120 14.11 -11.64 2.41
N ASN A 121 12.94 -12.09 2.89
CA ASN A 121 11.72 -12.22 2.09
C ASN A 121 10.87 -10.95 2.08
N LEU A 122 11.27 -9.87 2.78
CA LEU A 122 10.52 -8.61 2.85
C LEU A 122 11.31 -7.49 2.19
N ALA A 123 10.99 -7.14 0.95
CA ALA A 123 11.54 -5.98 0.27
C ALA A 123 10.59 -4.79 0.35
N LEU A 124 11.09 -3.62 0.75
CA LEU A 124 10.33 -2.37 0.72
C LEU A 124 10.95 -1.41 -0.29
N LEU A 125 10.12 -0.93 -1.20
CA LEU A 125 10.50 -0.02 -2.27
C LEU A 125 9.82 1.33 -2.08
N PHE A 126 10.60 2.40 -2.14
CA PHE A 126 10.15 3.77 -1.87
C PHE A 126 10.19 4.61 -3.14
N THR A 127 9.22 5.50 -3.28
CA THR A 127 9.19 6.48 -4.37
C THR A 127 10.03 7.71 -4.07
N ASP A 128 10.24 7.98 -2.79
CA ASP A 128 10.93 9.14 -2.25
C ASP A 128 12.28 8.75 -1.62
N ASP A 129 13.31 9.56 -1.88
CA ASP A 129 14.65 9.28 -1.41
C ASP A 129 14.78 9.47 0.11
N ASP A 130 14.12 10.48 0.67
CA ASP A 130 14.16 10.75 2.11
C ASP A 130 13.45 9.63 2.89
N HIS A 131 12.33 9.14 2.37
CA HIS A 131 11.62 7.98 2.96
C HIS A 131 12.45 6.69 2.90
N HIS A 132 13.14 6.47 1.78
CA HIS A 132 14.07 5.35 1.64
C HIS A 132 15.17 5.41 2.69
N ASP A 133 15.85 6.55 2.82
CA ASP A 133 16.97 6.73 3.73
C ASP A 133 16.52 6.67 5.21
N ALA A 134 15.36 7.24 5.53
CA ALA A 134 14.75 7.10 6.85
C ALA A 134 14.41 5.63 7.17
N SER A 135 13.87 4.89 6.21
CA SER A 135 13.60 3.46 6.39
C SER A 135 14.87 2.65 6.58
N LEU A 136 15.95 2.95 5.85
CA LEU A 136 17.26 2.30 6.03
C LEU A 136 17.81 2.52 7.45
N ALA A 137 17.67 3.73 7.98
CA ALA A 137 18.13 4.05 9.34
C ALA A 137 17.38 3.27 10.44
N LEU A 138 16.14 2.86 10.16
CA LEU A 138 15.30 2.08 11.09
C LEU A 138 15.46 0.57 10.91
N SER A 139 15.87 0.14 9.72
CA SER A 139 15.82 -1.28 9.31
C SER A 139 17.03 -2.07 9.79
N PRO A 140 16.86 -3.36 10.08
CA PRO A 140 17.99 -4.25 10.27
C PRO A 140 18.77 -4.46 8.95
N PRO A 141 20.07 -4.81 9.03
CA PRO A 141 20.95 -4.90 7.86
C PRO A 141 20.52 -5.90 6.78
N ASN A 142 19.74 -6.92 7.16
CA ASN A 142 19.27 -7.98 6.26
C ASN A 142 17.91 -7.68 5.62
N ALA A 143 17.36 -6.50 5.82
CA ALA A 143 16.06 -6.11 5.26
C ALA A 143 16.25 -5.39 3.91
N PRO A 144 15.89 -6.00 2.77
CA PRO A 144 15.98 -5.36 1.47
C PRO A 144 15.19 -4.06 1.42
N ARG A 145 15.86 -2.98 1.03
CA ARG A 145 15.24 -1.67 0.78
C ARG A 145 15.72 -1.18 -0.57
N GLY A 146 14.82 -0.52 -1.29
CA GLY A 146 15.12 -0.03 -2.61
C GLY A 146 14.24 1.15 -3.01
N ARG A 147 14.46 1.63 -4.22
CA ARG A 147 13.73 2.74 -4.81
C ARG A 147 12.98 2.26 -6.04
N PHE A 148 11.83 2.83 -6.28
CA PHE A 148 11.11 2.62 -7.53
C PHE A 148 10.48 3.93 -7.99
N ARG A 149 10.21 4.02 -9.29
CA ARG A 149 9.50 5.16 -9.85
C ARG A 149 8.11 4.75 -10.25
N PHE A 150 7.14 5.56 -9.86
CA PHE A 150 5.78 5.38 -10.34
C PHE A 150 5.70 5.67 -11.84
N GLY A 151 5.15 4.71 -12.57
CA GLY A 151 4.68 4.95 -13.92
C GLY A 151 3.17 5.19 -13.90
N VAL A 152 2.71 6.13 -14.69
CA VAL A 152 1.29 6.28 -15.01
C VAL A 152 1.06 5.88 -16.44
N ARG A 153 -0.06 5.21 -16.72
CA ARG A 153 -0.46 4.99 -18.11
C ARG A 153 -0.66 6.32 -18.81
N PRO A 154 -0.20 6.44 -20.05
CA PRO A 154 -0.60 7.57 -20.86
C PRO A 154 -2.13 7.67 -20.89
N PRO A 155 -2.69 8.88 -20.87
CA PRO A 155 -4.13 9.06 -21.00
C PRO A 155 -4.60 8.45 -22.32
N VAL A 156 -5.75 7.77 -22.31
CA VAL A 156 -6.37 7.18 -23.51
C VAL A 156 -6.80 8.28 -24.48
N GLU A 157 -7.21 9.42 -23.94
CA GLU A 157 -7.55 10.61 -24.72
C GLU A 157 -6.39 11.60 -24.72
N PRO A 158 -6.16 12.31 -25.84
CA PRO A 158 -5.16 13.37 -25.86
C PRO A 158 -5.46 14.39 -24.75
N MET A 159 -4.41 14.79 -24.03
CA MET A 159 -4.56 15.84 -23.03
C MET A 159 -5.00 17.13 -23.73
N ARG A 160 -6.03 17.78 -23.17
CA ARG A 160 -6.45 19.10 -23.63
C ARG A 160 -5.32 20.10 -23.41
N ASP A 161 -5.20 21.04 -24.33
CA ASP A 161 -4.30 22.16 -24.13
C ASP A 161 -4.62 22.89 -22.84
N PHE A 162 -3.60 23.53 -22.27
CA PHE A 162 -3.76 24.18 -20.95
C PHE A 162 -4.91 25.19 -20.95
N ASP A 163 -5.04 25.96 -22.02
CA ASP A 163 -6.06 26.99 -22.15
C ASP A 163 -7.49 26.45 -22.35
N ASP A 164 -7.61 25.19 -22.77
CA ASP A 164 -8.90 24.49 -22.96
C ASP A 164 -9.39 23.78 -21.67
N ARG A 165 -8.64 23.89 -20.58
CA ARG A 165 -9.01 23.25 -19.32
C ARG A 165 -10.06 24.07 -18.57
N THR A 166 -11.17 23.42 -18.26
CA THR A 166 -12.26 24.05 -17.49
C THR A 166 -11.93 24.26 -16.00
N ILE A 167 -10.92 23.55 -15.50
CA ILE A 167 -10.42 23.66 -14.11
C ILE A 167 -9.00 24.21 -14.17
N PRO A 168 -8.79 25.51 -13.94
CA PRO A 168 -7.47 26.13 -14.04
C PRO A 168 -6.50 25.64 -12.98
N ILE A 169 -6.99 25.32 -11.78
CA ILE A 169 -6.20 24.79 -10.66
C ILE A 169 -7.00 23.69 -10.00
N LEU A 170 -6.42 22.50 -9.90
CA LEU A 170 -6.97 21.39 -9.14
C LEU A 170 -6.07 21.11 -7.93
N PHE A 171 -6.62 21.33 -6.73
CA PHE A 171 -6.01 20.89 -5.49
C PHE A 171 -6.75 19.65 -4.99
N ALA A 172 -6.14 18.49 -5.23
CA ALA A 172 -6.68 17.22 -4.75
C ALA A 172 -6.13 16.94 -3.34
N LYS A 173 -7.01 16.95 -2.35
CA LYS A 173 -6.71 16.60 -0.97
C LYS A 173 -7.77 15.62 -0.45
N SER A 174 -7.37 14.72 0.42
CA SER A 174 -8.32 13.89 1.18
C SER A 174 -9.26 14.82 1.97
N PRO A 175 -10.59 14.75 1.78
CA PRO A 175 -11.51 15.51 2.61
C PRO A 175 -11.46 14.94 4.03
N GLY A 176 -10.76 15.62 4.92
CA GLY A 176 -10.91 15.45 6.37
C GLY A 176 -11.95 16.44 6.87
N ASP A 177 -12.87 16.03 7.71
CA ASP A 177 -13.68 16.96 8.47
C ASP A 177 -12.82 17.49 9.63
N PRO A 178 -12.39 18.77 9.60
CA PRO A 178 -11.52 19.32 10.63
C PRO A 178 -12.16 19.29 12.02
N VAL A 179 -13.49 19.26 12.09
CA VAL A 179 -14.21 19.16 13.37
C VAL A 179 -14.09 17.75 13.95
N VAL A 180 -14.20 16.73 13.10
CA VAL A 180 -14.04 15.34 13.51
C VAL A 180 -12.59 15.06 13.93
N GLU A 181 -11.63 15.56 13.15
CA GLU A 181 -10.21 15.42 13.46
C GLU A 181 -9.86 16.09 14.81
N ARG A 182 -10.31 17.33 15.04
CA ARG A 182 -10.08 18.01 16.32
C ARG A 182 -10.67 17.27 17.53
N ARG A 183 -11.84 16.63 17.34
CA ARG A 183 -12.43 15.79 18.42
C ARG A 183 -11.57 14.58 18.76
N SER A 184 -10.85 14.03 17.78
CA SER A 184 -9.94 12.91 18.05
C SER A 184 -8.78 13.33 18.97
N TRP A 185 -8.44 14.62 19.01
CA TRP A 185 -7.38 15.16 19.87
C TRP A 185 -7.80 15.31 21.34
N ASP A 186 -9.11 15.19 21.66
CA ASP A 186 -9.60 15.29 23.04
C ASP A 186 -9.03 14.16 23.94
N ALA A 187 -8.65 13.03 23.34
CA ALA A 187 -8.00 11.93 24.03
C ALA A 187 -6.50 12.13 24.27
N LEU A 188 -5.89 13.18 23.70
CA LEU A 188 -4.44 13.44 23.83
C LEU A 188 -4.12 14.20 25.12
N PRO A 189 -2.88 14.08 25.62
CA PRO A 189 -2.41 14.88 26.74
C PRO A 189 -2.59 16.38 26.47
N PRO A 190 -3.00 17.19 27.47
CA PRO A 190 -3.31 18.60 27.29
C PRO A 190 -2.24 19.45 26.58
N PRO A 191 -0.92 19.29 26.86
CA PRO A 191 0.10 20.05 26.15
C PRO A 191 0.15 19.75 24.66
N LEU A 192 -0.01 18.47 24.28
CA LEU A 192 0.02 18.07 22.86
C LEU A 192 -1.22 18.57 22.13
N ARG A 193 -2.40 18.47 22.77
CA ARG A 193 -3.64 19.02 22.20
C ARG A 193 -3.56 20.52 21.99
N ALA A 194 -2.97 21.28 22.92
CA ALA A 194 -2.77 22.72 22.77
C ALA A 194 -1.92 23.02 21.52
N ILE A 195 -0.77 22.36 21.38
CA ILE A 195 0.11 22.54 20.21
C ILE A 195 -0.63 22.24 18.90
N LEU A 196 -1.38 21.13 18.83
CA LEU A 196 -2.12 20.77 17.63
C LEU A 196 -3.21 21.77 17.27
N ASN A 197 -3.92 22.32 18.28
CA ASN A 197 -4.90 23.39 18.04
C ASN A 197 -4.24 24.66 17.52
N ASP A 198 -3.14 25.09 18.14
CA ASP A 198 -2.40 26.29 17.72
C ASP A 198 -1.93 26.17 16.26
N VAL A 199 -1.34 25.01 15.90
CA VAL A 199 -0.90 24.73 14.52
C VAL A 199 -2.08 24.74 13.55
N ALA A 200 -3.19 24.09 13.91
CA ALA A 200 -4.38 24.04 13.04
C ALA A 200 -5.03 25.40 12.85
N ASP A 201 -5.05 26.25 13.89
CA ASP A 201 -5.60 27.60 13.81
C ASP A 201 -4.76 28.51 12.92
N VAL A 202 -3.44 28.28 12.85
CA VAL A 202 -2.55 29.01 11.91
C VAL A 202 -2.66 28.45 10.48
N ALA A 203 -2.84 27.15 10.31
CA ALA A 203 -2.86 26.51 8.99
C ALA A 203 -4.19 26.66 8.23
N LEU A 204 -5.27 27.06 8.91
CA LEU A 204 -6.60 27.22 8.31
C LEU A 204 -6.90 28.64 7.81
N TRP A 205 -5.92 29.55 7.86
CA TRP A 205 -5.97 30.93 7.33
C TRP A 205 -4.91 31.13 6.24
#